data_e2754e79bbadd38b39ea5f3fb7de6034
#
_entry.id   e2754e79bbadd38b39ea5f3fb7de6034
#
_cell.length_a   1.000
_cell.length_b   1.000
_cell.length_c   1.000
_cell.angle_alpha   90.00
_cell.angle_beta   90.00
_cell.angle_gamma   90.00
#
_symmetry.space_group_name_H-M   'P 1'
#
loop_
_entity.id
_entity.type
_entity.pdbx_description
1 polymer ?
#
loop_
_entity_poly.entity_id
_entity_poly.type
_entity_poly.pdbx_seq_one_letter_code
_entity_poly.pdbx_strand_id
1 'polypeptide(L)'
;MSGVFGLGIVLFPCKVSWLEEGEKVGFFQLPPEISNVIHGACAALFFIMIAVNSIFLFTKSGDTVTGRKLIRNRIYRICGYSMLGLEVLFVVIKMLGAPGYTVMLLEIILLHLFGFCWLVKGEAFTFLNDREGEENTIKVR
;
A
#
# COMPACT_ATOMS: atom_id res chain seq x y z
N MET A 1 -10.54 1.13 8.11
CA MET A 1 -10.96 -0.04 7.31
C MET A 1 -9.79 -0.84 6.75
N SER A 2 -8.69 -0.24 6.29
CA SER A 2 -7.49 -0.99 5.81
C SER A 2 -6.94 -2.00 6.83
N GLY A 3 -6.99 -1.70 8.14
CA GLY A 3 -6.52 -2.61 9.18
C GLY A 3 -7.26 -3.97 9.23
N VAL A 4 -8.54 -4.02 8.86
CA VAL A 4 -9.30 -5.27 8.78
C VAL A 4 -8.74 -6.18 7.70
N PHE A 5 -8.40 -5.62 6.53
CA PHE A 5 -7.76 -6.37 5.46
C PHE A 5 -6.34 -6.78 5.82
N GLY A 6 -5.60 -5.93 6.55
CA GLY A 6 -4.29 -6.28 7.09
C GLY A 6 -4.35 -7.48 8.04
N LEU A 7 -5.35 -7.57 8.91
CA LEU A 7 -5.60 -8.75 9.72
C LEU A 7 -5.93 -9.98 8.87
N GLY A 8 -6.70 -9.80 7.79
CA GLY A 8 -6.99 -10.88 6.86
C GLY A 8 -5.73 -11.46 6.21
N ILE A 9 -4.77 -10.64 5.83
CA ILE A 9 -3.48 -11.08 5.28
C ILE A 9 -2.74 -11.99 6.27
N VAL A 10 -2.73 -11.64 7.54
CA VAL A 10 -2.04 -12.41 8.59
C VAL A 10 -2.78 -13.70 8.95
N LEU A 11 -4.10 -13.66 9.02
CA LEU A 11 -4.93 -14.81 9.40
C LEU A 11 -5.02 -15.88 8.31
N PHE A 12 -4.88 -15.48 7.05
CA PHE A 12 -4.96 -16.37 5.88
C PHE A 12 -3.62 -16.34 5.12
N PRO A 13 -2.64 -17.19 5.50
CA PRO A 13 -1.35 -17.20 4.84
C PRO A 13 -1.45 -17.63 3.37
N CYS A 14 -0.52 -17.15 2.55
CA CYS A 14 -0.40 -17.56 1.15
C CYS A 14 0.09 -19.02 1.05
N LYS A 15 -0.24 -19.67 -0.07
CA LYS A 15 0.26 -21.00 -0.40
C LYS A 15 1.75 -20.95 -0.72
N VAL A 16 2.52 -21.88 -0.15
CA VAL A 16 3.94 -22.04 -0.39
C VAL A 16 4.24 -23.38 -1.04
N SER A 17 5.32 -23.46 -1.80
CA SER A 17 5.64 -24.63 -2.64
C SER A 17 6.07 -25.89 -1.88
N TRP A 18 6.42 -25.76 -0.61
CA TRP A 18 6.88 -26.88 0.22
C TRP A 18 5.78 -27.49 1.11
N LEU A 19 4.52 -27.06 0.97
CA LEU A 19 3.40 -27.67 1.70
C LEU A 19 3.08 -29.04 1.10
N GLU A 20 2.88 -30.04 1.98
CA GLU A 20 2.46 -31.38 1.60
C GLU A 20 0.97 -31.42 1.24
N GLU A 21 0.55 -32.42 0.44
CA GLU A 21 -0.84 -32.61 0.11
C GLU A 21 -1.66 -32.93 1.36
N GLY A 22 -2.74 -32.17 1.57
CA GLY A 22 -3.63 -32.33 2.73
C GLY A 22 -3.28 -31.50 3.95
N GLU A 23 -2.13 -30.80 3.97
CA GLU A 23 -1.83 -29.84 5.02
C GLU A 23 -2.82 -28.67 5.04
N LYS A 24 -3.15 -28.23 6.24
CA LYS A 24 -4.00 -27.09 6.47
C LYS A 24 -3.18 -25.90 6.97
N VAL A 25 -3.55 -24.70 6.55
CA VAL A 25 -2.78 -23.49 6.86
C VAL A 25 -3.58 -22.44 7.62
N GLY A 26 -2.86 -21.60 8.35
CA GLY A 26 -3.40 -20.45 9.04
C GLY A 26 -4.19 -20.79 10.30
N PHE A 27 -4.70 -19.74 10.92
CA PHE A 27 -5.46 -19.84 12.18
C PHE A 27 -6.72 -20.72 12.05
N PHE A 28 -7.39 -20.65 10.90
CA PHE A 28 -8.63 -21.38 10.65
C PHE A 28 -8.43 -22.79 10.06
N GLN A 29 -7.19 -23.25 9.94
CA GLN A 29 -6.87 -24.59 9.41
C GLN A 29 -7.56 -24.87 8.06
N LEU A 30 -7.48 -23.90 7.14
CA LEU A 30 -8.08 -24.00 5.81
C LEU A 30 -7.17 -24.72 4.81
N PRO A 31 -7.76 -25.28 3.73
CA PRO A 31 -6.98 -25.71 2.59
C PRO A 31 -6.12 -24.57 2.02
N PRO A 32 -4.85 -24.83 1.64
CA PRO A 32 -3.93 -23.79 1.16
C PRO A 32 -4.46 -22.95 0.00
N GLU A 33 -5.24 -23.55 -0.89
CA GLU A 33 -5.85 -22.88 -2.05
C GLU A 33 -6.85 -21.82 -1.61
N ILE A 34 -7.73 -22.15 -0.67
CA ILE A 34 -8.76 -21.23 -0.14
C ILE A 34 -8.08 -20.11 0.64
N SER A 35 -7.14 -20.45 1.52
CA SER A 35 -6.37 -19.46 2.27
C SER A 35 -5.65 -18.48 1.35
N ASN A 36 -4.99 -18.97 0.28
CA ASN A 36 -4.27 -18.15 -0.69
C ASN A 36 -5.18 -17.20 -1.47
N VAL A 37 -6.41 -17.61 -1.82
CA VAL A 37 -7.39 -16.73 -2.48
C VAL A 37 -7.82 -15.61 -1.54
N ILE A 38 -8.13 -15.94 -0.28
CA ILE A 38 -8.54 -14.95 0.73
C ILE A 38 -7.38 -13.99 1.02
N HIS A 39 -6.15 -14.51 1.18
CA HIS A 39 -4.95 -13.71 1.35
C HIS A 39 -4.79 -12.69 0.22
N GLY A 40 -4.82 -13.14 -1.02
CA GLY A 40 -4.69 -12.28 -2.20
C GLY A 40 -5.77 -11.21 -2.29
N ALA A 41 -7.02 -11.57 -2.01
CA ALA A 41 -8.12 -10.60 -1.98
C ALA A 41 -7.93 -9.54 -0.87
N CYS A 42 -7.54 -9.97 0.33
CA CYS A 42 -7.26 -9.05 1.44
C CYS A 42 -6.06 -8.15 1.13
N ALA A 43 -4.99 -8.68 0.54
CA ALA A 43 -3.81 -7.91 0.15
C ALA A 43 -4.16 -6.84 -0.90
N ALA A 44 -4.89 -7.20 -1.95
CA ALA A 44 -5.32 -6.25 -2.97
C ALA A 44 -6.19 -5.14 -2.38
N LEU A 45 -7.20 -5.47 -1.58
CA LEU A 45 -8.05 -4.48 -0.91
C LEU A 45 -7.27 -3.59 0.06
N PHE A 46 -6.31 -4.15 0.78
CA PHE A 46 -5.43 -3.40 1.68
C PHE A 46 -4.63 -2.34 0.92
N PHE A 47 -3.92 -2.71 -0.15
CA PHE A 47 -3.11 -1.78 -0.92
C PHE A 47 -3.95 -0.77 -1.69
N ILE A 48 -5.09 -1.16 -2.27
CA ILE A 48 -6.03 -0.24 -2.91
C ILE A 48 -6.52 0.82 -1.91
N MET A 49 -6.93 0.42 -0.71
CA MET A 49 -7.38 1.35 0.33
C MET A 49 -6.29 2.32 0.75
N ILE A 50 -5.05 1.85 0.89
CA ILE A 50 -3.90 2.71 1.24
C ILE A 50 -3.55 3.65 0.09
N ALA A 51 -3.57 3.18 -1.15
CA ALA A 51 -3.35 4.03 -2.32
C ALA A 51 -4.40 5.14 -2.41
N VAL A 52 -5.67 4.82 -2.23
CA VAL A 52 -6.78 5.80 -2.18
C VAL A 52 -6.58 6.79 -1.03
N ASN A 53 -6.22 6.31 0.16
CA ASN A 53 -5.91 7.18 1.30
C ASN A 53 -4.74 8.13 0.98
N SER A 54 -3.69 7.65 0.34
CA SER A 54 -2.53 8.46 -0.04
C SER A 54 -2.93 9.54 -1.05
N ILE A 55 -3.74 9.21 -2.05
CA ILE A 55 -4.15 10.15 -3.10
C ILE A 55 -5.10 11.22 -2.56
N PHE A 56 -6.06 10.86 -1.72
CA PHE A 56 -7.16 11.75 -1.32
C PHE A 56 -7.05 12.27 0.12
N LEU A 57 -6.78 11.39 1.10
CA LEU A 57 -6.78 11.79 2.50
C LEU A 57 -5.48 12.51 2.90
N PHE A 58 -4.32 12.00 2.47
CA PHE A 58 -3.04 12.60 2.83
C PHE A 58 -2.84 13.95 2.13
N THR A 59 -3.42 14.13 0.96
CA THR A 59 -3.35 15.38 0.19
C THR A 59 -4.36 16.43 0.63
N LYS A 60 -5.32 16.07 1.51
CA LYS A 60 -6.33 17.01 1.99
C LYS A 60 -5.66 18.15 2.75
N SER A 61 -5.97 19.39 2.35
CA SER A 61 -5.41 20.62 2.91
C SER A 61 -6.54 21.58 3.26
N GLY A 62 -6.30 22.51 4.20
CA GLY A 62 -7.16 23.67 4.41
C GLY A 62 -6.97 24.73 3.32
N ASP A 63 -7.50 25.94 3.58
CA ASP A 63 -7.54 27.04 2.60
C ASP A 63 -6.17 27.60 2.21
N THR A 64 -5.15 27.35 3.02
CA THR A 64 -3.78 27.80 2.80
C THR A 64 -2.83 26.61 2.72
N VAL A 65 -1.94 26.61 1.75
CA VAL A 65 -0.99 25.51 1.50
C VAL A 65 0.42 26.08 1.37
N THR A 66 1.35 25.54 2.16
CA THR A 66 2.77 25.86 2.07
C THR A 66 3.43 25.18 0.86
N GLY A 67 4.55 25.74 0.39
CA GLY A 67 5.31 25.11 -0.70
C GLY A 67 5.73 23.67 -0.39
N ARG A 68 6.11 23.40 0.87
CA ARG A 68 6.48 22.04 1.35
C ARG A 68 5.29 21.11 1.34
N LYS A 69 4.11 21.58 1.72
CA LYS A 69 2.87 20.80 1.62
C LYS A 69 2.54 20.40 0.19
N LEU A 70 2.80 21.28 -0.79
CA LEU A 70 2.64 20.94 -2.22
C LEU A 70 3.57 19.80 -2.64
N ILE A 71 4.83 19.81 -2.17
CA ILE A 71 5.78 18.73 -2.45
C ILE A 71 5.28 17.42 -1.82
N ARG A 72 4.88 17.42 -0.55
CA ARG A 72 4.30 16.24 0.11
C ARG A 72 3.08 15.71 -0.62
N ASN A 73 2.16 16.59 -1.05
CA ASN A 73 0.99 16.20 -1.80
C ASN A 73 1.33 15.54 -3.15
N ARG A 74 2.38 16.04 -3.82
CA ARG A 74 2.88 15.43 -5.07
C ARG A 74 3.43 14.03 -4.79
N ILE A 75 4.23 13.87 -3.74
CA ILE A 75 4.77 12.57 -3.31
C ILE A 75 3.63 11.58 -3.05
N TYR A 76 2.62 11.96 -2.26
CA TYR A 76 1.49 11.08 -1.95
C TYR A 76 0.73 10.63 -3.20
N ARG A 77 0.50 11.55 -4.17
CA ARG A 77 -0.16 11.20 -5.42
C ARG A 77 0.68 10.26 -6.27
N ILE A 78 1.98 10.54 -6.43
CA ILE A 78 2.89 9.66 -7.19
C ILE A 78 2.90 8.27 -6.58
N CYS A 79 3.14 8.14 -5.27
CA CYS A 79 3.14 6.83 -4.60
C CYS A 79 1.79 6.13 -4.71
N GLY A 80 0.67 6.84 -4.50
CA GLY A 80 -0.65 6.26 -4.58
C GLY A 80 -0.99 5.73 -5.98
N TYR A 81 -0.72 6.51 -7.04
CA TYR A 81 -0.93 6.03 -8.40
C TYR A 81 0.04 4.92 -8.79
N SER A 82 1.28 4.95 -8.31
CA SER A 82 2.24 3.86 -8.52
C SER A 82 1.76 2.57 -7.86
N MET A 83 1.21 2.64 -6.63
CA MET A 83 0.63 1.48 -5.97
C MET A 83 -0.54 0.89 -6.77
N LEU A 84 -1.47 1.71 -7.27
CA LEU A 84 -2.57 1.23 -8.11
C LEU A 84 -2.08 0.60 -9.42
N GLY A 85 -1.08 1.21 -10.06
CA GLY A 85 -0.47 0.65 -11.27
C GLY A 85 0.21 -0.69 -11.03
N LEU A 86 0.90 -0.84 -9.90
CA LEU A 86 1.53 -2.11 -9.50
C LEU A 86 0.49 -3.19 -9.15
N GLU A 87 -0.67 -2.83 -8.59
CA GLU A 87 -1.77 -3.76 -8.36
C GLU A 87 -2.32 -4.32 -9.67
N VAL A 88 -2.53 -3.46 -10.67
CA VAL A 88 -2.93 -3.91 -12.01
C VAL A 88 -1.87 -4.83 -12.62
N LEU A 89 -0.60 -4.44 -12.53
CA LEU A 89 0.53 -5.25 -13.00
C LEU A 89 0.58 -6.61 -12.29
N PHE A 90 0.35 -6.64 -10.98
CA PHE A 90 0.29 -7.86 -10.18
C PHE A 90 -0.77 -8.83 -10.73
N VAL A 91 -1.99 -8.34 -10.99
CA VAL A 91 -3.06 -9.17 -11.56
C VAL A 91 -2.65 -9.72 -12.92
N VAL A 92 -2.10 -8.88 -13.80
CA VAL A 92 -1.65 -9.29 -15.15
C VAL A 92 -0.57 -10.37 -15.06
N ILE A 93 0.44 -10.17 -14.23
CA ILE A 93 1.54 -11.11 -14.03
C ILE A 93 1.04 -12.46 -13.48
N LYS A 94 0.10 -12.42 -12.55
CA LYS A 94 -0.53 -13.61 -12.00
C LYS A 94 -1.34 -14.39 -13.06
N MET A 95 -2.07 -13.67 -13.92
CA MET A 95 -2.80 -14.28 -15.03
C MET A 95 -1.88 -14.91 -16.08
N LEU A 96 -0.69 -14.36 -16.27
CA LEU A 96 0.34 -14.89 -17.18
C LEU A 96 1.10 -16.09 -16.59
N GLY A 97 0.81 -16.50 -15.36
CA GLY A 97 1.46 -17.63 -14.71
C GLY A 97 2.92 -17.37 -14.33
N ALA A 98 3.27 -16.14 -14.03
CA ALA A 98 4.64 -15.78 -13.66
C ALA A 98 5.10 -16.48 -12.37
N PRO A 99 6.41 -16.70 -12.22
CA PRO A 99 6.96 -17.35 -11.03
C PRO A 99 6.65 -16.60 -9.74
N GLY A 100 6.49 -17.31 -8.62
CA GLY A 100 6.13 -16.74 -7.32
C GLY A 100 7.08 -15.67 -6.80
N TYR A 101 8.38 -15.73 -7.13
CA TYR A 101 9.35 -14.69 -6.76
C TYR A 101 9.04 -13.32 -7.40
N THR A 102 8.46 -13.30 -8.62
CA THR A 102 8.05 -12.05 -9.27
C THR A 102 6.91 -11.38 -8.51
N VAL A 103 5.95 -12.18 -8.06
CA VAL A 103 4.84 -11.72 -7.21
C VAL A 103 5.39 -11.15 -5.90
N MET A 104 6.28 -11.85 -5.23
CA MET A 104 6.94 -11.41 -4.01
C MET A 104 7.68 -10.07 -4.19
N LEU A 105 8.40 -9.89 -5.30
CA LEU A 105 9.09 -8.63 -5.58
C LEU A 105 8.13 -7.45 -5.73
N LEU A 106 6.98 -7.64 -6.39
CA LEU A 106 5.95 -6.60 -6.50
C LEU A 106 5.37 -6.23 -5.13
N GLU A 107 5.10 -7.22 -4.28
CA GLU A 107 4.62 -6.99 -2.92
C GLU A 107 5.64 -6.21 -2.08
N ILE A 108 6.94 -6.52 -2.21
CA ILE A 108 8.02 -5.77 -1.56
C ILE A 108 8.01 -4.31 -2.02
N ILE A 109 7.88 -4.04 -3.31
CA ILE A 109 7.83 -2.68 -3.85
C ILE A 109 6.59 -1.93 -3.33
N LEU A 110 5.42 -2.58 -3.31
CA LEU A 110 4.19 -2.02 -2.75
C LEU A 110 4.35 -1.63 -1.28
N LEU A 111 4.96 -2.50 -0.46
CA LEU A 111 5.23 -2.24 0.95
C LEU A 111 6.21 -1.06 1.14
N HIS A 112 7.23 -0.93 0.29
CA HIS A 112 8.15 0.21 0.35
C HIS A 112 7.47 1.54 -0.01
N LEU A 113 6.63 1.57 -1.05
CA LEU A 113 5.85 2.75 -1.41
C LEU A 113 4.90 3.16 -0.29
N PHE A 114 4.22 2.19 0.31
CA PHE A 114 3.37 2.41 1.47
C PHE A 114 4.16 2.97 2.66
N GLY A 115 5.26 2.31 3.05
CA GLY A 115 6.12 2.73 4.16
C GLY A 115 6.66 4.14 3.95
N PHE A 116 7.09 4.47 2.72
CA PHE A 116 7.57 5.80 2.37
C PHE A 116 6.47 6.86 2.54
N CYS A 117 5.24 6.60 2.06
CA CYS A 117 4.11 7.50 2.28
C CYS A 117 3.84 7.75 3.77
N TRP A 118 3.92 6.70 4.61
CA TRP A 118 3.72 6.82 6.04
C TRP A 118 4.83 7.63 6.72
N LEU A 119 6.08 7.42 6.34
CA LEU A 119 7.22 8.20 6.87
C LEU A 119 7.08 9.69 6.50
N VAL A 120 6.69 10.00 5.27
CA VAL A 120 6.43 11.39 4.86
C VAL A 120 5.23 11.97 5.63
N LYS A 121 4.17 11.18 5.85
CA LYS A 121 2.98 11.61 6.61
C LYS A 121 3.28 11.78 8.09
N GLY A 122 4.12 10.92 8.67
CA GLY A 122 4.58 10.99 10.05
C GLY A 122 5.67 12.04 10.30
N GLU A 123 5.95 12.90 9.30
CA GLU A 123 6.92 14.00 9.41
C GLU A 123 8.35 13.56 9.75
N ALA A 124 8.69 12.30 9.42
CA ALA A 124 10.02 11.73 9.66
C ALA A 124 11.14 12.47 8.90
N PHE A 125 10.80 13.16 7.81
CA PHE A 125 11.75 13.93 7.00
C PHE A 125 11.64 15.42 7.32
N THR A 126 12.49 15.92 8.22
CA THR A 126 12.49 17.31 8.70
C THR A 126 12.58 18.36 7.60
N PHE A 127 13.24 18.03 6.47
CA PHE A 127 13.36 18.94 5.32
C PHE A 127 12.04 19.08 4.51
N LEU A 128 11.09 18.18 4.70
CA LEU A 128 9.75 18.23 4.08
C LEU A 128 8.70 18.84 5.03
N ASN A 129 9.05 19.07 6.30
CA ASN A 129 8.13 19.62 7.29
C ASN A 129 8.06 21.15 7.17
N ASP A 130 6.88 21.70 7.46
CA ASP A 130 6.70 23.15 7.48
C ASP A 130 7.51 23.72 8.65
N ARG A 131 8.20 24.84 8.44
CA ARG A 131 8.93 25.57 9.50
C ARG A 131 8.01 26.62 10.08
N GLU A 132 8.05 26.79 11.41
CA GLU A 132 7.40 27.90 12.08
C GLU A 132 7.94 29.23 11.50
N GLY A 133 7.04 30.08 10.98
CA GLY A 133 7.41 31.37 10.38
C GLY A 133 7.61 31.38 8.86
N GLU A 134 7.50 30.25 8.15
CA GLU A 134 7.50 30.23 6.68
C GLU A 134 6.12 30.63 6.13
N GLU A 135 5.86 31.93 6.09
CA GLU A 135 4.63 32.54 5.56
C GLU A 135 4.63 32.63 4.00
N ASN A 136 5.11 31.59 3.32
CA ASN A 136 4.92 31.45 1.88
C ASN A 136 3.59 30.76 1.59
N THR A 137 2.52 31.44 1.99
CA THR A 137 1.15 30.98 1.84
C THR A 137 0.71 31.15 0.38
N ILE A 138 0.60 30.07 -0.38
CA ILE A 138 -0.01 30.10 -1.70
C ILE A 138 -1.50 29.88 -1.50
N LYS A 139 -2.32 30.91 -1.80
CA LYS A 139 -3.79 30.75 -1.88
C LYS A 139 -4.10 29.82 -3.05
N VAL A 140 -4.64 28.64 -2.75
CA VAL A 140 -5.17 27.73 -3.77
C VAL A 140 -6.53 28.24 -4.18
N ARG A 141 -6.67 28.65 -5.45
CA ARG A 141 -7.95 28.99 -6.10
C ARG A 141 -8.69 27.73 -6.50
#